data_aedef42cfa0923b4701ebd1aaef49c9d
#
_entry.id   aedef42cfa0923b4701ebd1aaef49c9d
#
_cell.length_a   1.000
_cell.length_b   1.000
_cell.length_c   1.000
_cell.angle_alpha   90.00
_cell.angle_beta   90.00
_cell.angle_gamma   90.00
#
_symmetry.space_group_name_H-M   'P 1'
#
loop_
_entity.id
_entity.type
_entity.pdbx_description
1 polymer ?
#
loop_
_entity_poly.entity_id
_entity_poly.type
_entity_poly.pdbx_seq_one_letter_code
_entity_poly.pdbx_strand_id
1 'polypeptide(L)'
;MAKREGGGGTEYLFRGILSLKTVEECRAFFDDICTITELIDMSNRLTAAKMLSDEATYTDVIEKTGLSTATISRVNRCLRYGSDGYRLVLDNLNAAGESPE
;
A
#
# COMPACT_ATOMS: atom_id res chain seq x y z
N MET A 1 -20.49 4.57 -16.77
CA MET A 1 -19.60 3.91 -15.83
C MET A 1 -20.36 3.36 -14.65
N ALA A 2 -20.02 2.19 -14.28
CA ALA A 2 -20.71 1.57 -13.17
C ALA A 2 -20.34 2.28 -11.87
N LYS A 3 -21.36 2.64 -11.14
CA LYS A 3 -21.14 3.22 -9.84
C LYS A 3 -20.69 2.13 -8.88
N ARG A 4 -19.59 2.37 -8.22
CA ARG A 4 -19.17 1.45 -7.20
C ARG A 4 -20.11 1.52 -6.02
N GLU A 5 -20.29 0.39 -5.39
CA GLU A 5 -21.05 0.37 -4.16
C GLU A 5 -20.35 1.24 -3.14
N GLY A 6 -21.09 2.14 -2.53
CA GLY A 6 -20.51 3.09 -1.61
C GLY A 6 -19.54 4.05 -2.25
N GLY A 7 -19.63 4.19 -3.59
CA GLY A 7 -18.66 4.95 -4.33
C GLY A 7 -18.53 6.41 -3.90
N GLY A 8 -19.65 7.02 -3.48
CA GLY A 8 -19.59 8.41 -3.05
C GLY A 8 -18.65 8.62 -1.90
N GLY A 9 -18.70 7.75 -0.91
CA GLY A 9 -17.83 7.85 0.24
C GLY A 9 -16.38 7.59 -0.11
N THR A 10 -16.16 6.66 -1.02
CA THR A 10 -14.81 6.31 -1.44
C THR A 10 -14.13 7.48 -2.15
N GLU A 11 -14.85 8.14 -3.04
CA GLU A 11 -14.29 9.28 -3.74
C GLU A 11 -13.92 10.41 -2.79
N TYR A 12 -14.77 10.65 -1.82
CA TYR A 12 -14.51 11.68 -0.82
C TYR A 12 -13.24 11.34 -0.03
N LEU A 13 -13.10 10.09 0.37
CA LEU A 13 -11.90 9.63 1.07
C LEU A 13 -10.65 9.87 0.23
N PHE A 14 -10.70 9.48 -1.04
CA PHE A 14 -9.53 9.64 -1.90
C PHE A 14 -9.16 11.10 -2.08
N ARG A 15 -10.16 11.98 -2.22
CA ARG A 15 -9.87 13.41 -2.31
C ARG A 15 -9.27 13.93 -1.01
N GLY A 16 -9.73 13.39 0.13
CA GLY A 16 -9.14 13.75 1.41
C GLY A 16 -7.67 13.34 1.50
N ILE A 17 -7.37 12.12 1.05
CA ILE A 17 -5.98 11.66 1.06
C ILE A 17 -5.13 12.54 0.15
N LEU A 18 -5.65 12.89 -1.03
CA LEU A 18 -4.89 13.72 -1.97
C LEU A 18 -4.66 15.13 -1.46
N SER A 19 -5.42 15.58 -0.46
CA SER A 19 -5.23 16.91 0.09
C SER A 19 -4.06 17.00 1.06
N LEU A 20 -3.53 15.84 1.49
CA LEU A 20 -2.42 15.79 2.43
C LEU A 20 -1.12 16.15 1.73
N LYS A 21 -0.26 16.88 2.42
CA LYS A 21 0.94 17.43 1.79
C LYS A 21 2.23 16.94 2.41
N THR A 22 2.19 16.40 3.63
CA THR A 22 3.41 15.97 4.31
C THR A 22 3.21 14.61 4.92
N VAL A 23 4.32 13.93 5.24
CA VAL A 23 4.27 12.65 5.93
C VAL A 23 3.59 12.82 7.29
N GLU A 24 3.86 13.94 7.97
CA GLU A 24 3.25 14.19 9.28
C GLU A 24 1.74 14.30 9.17
N GLU A 25 1.23 14.96 8.11
CA GLU A 25 -0.20 15.04 7.89
C GLU A 25 -0.81 13.68 7.60
N CYS A 26 -0.11 12.87 6.79
CA CYS A 26 -0.56 11.51 6.51
C CYS A 26 -0.62 10.69 7.79
N ARG A 27 0.41 10.78 8.63
CA ARG A 27 0.43 10.04 9.88
C ARG A 27 -0.74 10.43 10.76
N ALA A 28 -0.98 11.74 10.92
CA ALA A 28 -2.10 12.21 11.75
C ALA A 28 -3.44 11.69 11.24
N PHE A 29 -3.66 11.77 9.93
CA PHE A 29 -4.92 11.32 9.36
C PHE A 29 -5.11 9.82 9.51
N PHE A 30 -4.09 9.04 9.19
CA PHE A 30 -4.22 7.59 9.23
C PHE A 30 -4.25 7.06 10.66
N ASP A 31 -3.61 7.74 11.61
CA ASP A 31 -3.76 7.38 13.02
C ASP A 31 -5.21 7.53 13.48
N ASP A 32 -5.93 8.51 12.92
CA ASP A 32 -7.31 8.73 13.30
C ASP A 32 -8.28 7.78 12.57
N ILE A 33 -8.05 7.52 11.30
CA ILE A 33 -9.03 6.79 10.50
C ILE A 33 -8.83 5.28 10.51
N CYS A 34 -7.62 4.82 10.84
CA CYS A 34 -7.29 3.39 10.86
C CYS A 34 -6.98 2.94 12.27
N THR A 35 -7.22 1.66 12.53
CA THR A 35 -6.66 1.06 13.73
C THR A 35 -5.16 0.86 13.53
N ILE A 36 -4.44 0.68 14.63
CA ILE A 36 -3.01 0.42 14.56
C ILE A 36 -2.72 -0.82 13.71
N THR A 37 -3.51 -1.89 13.91
CA THR A 37 -3.33 -3.12 13.16
C THR A 37 -3.54 -2.91 11.67
N GLU A 38 -4.59 -2.15 11.32
CA GLU A 38 -4.85 -1.85 9.90
C GLU A 38 -3.69 -1.09 9.27
N LEU A 39 -3.15 -0.13 9.98
CA LEU A 39 -2.06 0.67 9.44
C LEU A 39 -0.79 -0.18 9.27
N ILE A 40 -0.49 -1.02 10.25
CA ILE A 40 0.65 -1.92 10.16
C ILE A 40 0.49 -2.87 8.97
N ASP A 41 -0.71 -3.43 8.79
CA ASP A 41 -0.97 -4.33 7.67
C ASP A 41 -0.75 -3.65 6.34
N MET A 42 -1.28 -2.44 6.18
CA MET A 42 -1.10 -1.71 4.92
C MET A 42 0.37 -1.39 4.67
N SER A 43 1.07 -0.99 5.72
CA SER A 43 2.51 -0.69 5.62
C SER A 43 3.30 -1.91 5.18
N ASN A 44 3.01 -3.06 5.78
CA ASN A 44 3.71 -4.29 5.45
C ASN A 44 3.39 -4.75 4.04
N ARG A 45 2.15 -4.54 3.57
CA ARG A 45 1.79 -4.90 2.21
C ARG A 45 2.56 -4.07 1.20
N LEU A 46 2.72 -2.78 1.44
CA LEU A 46 3.48 -1.95 0.51
C LEU A 46 4.95 -2.35 0.51
N THR A 47 5.52 -2.63 1.69
CA THR A 47 6.90 -3.12 1.77
C THR A 47 7.04 -4.44 1.02
N ALA A 48 6.08 -5.35 1.19
CA ALA A 48 6.11 -6.63 0.49
C ALA A 48 6.07 -6.41 -1.03
N ALA A 49 5.21 -5.50 -1.50
CA ALA A 49 5.12 -5.22 -2.93
C ALA A 49 6.44 -4.69 -3.46
N LYS A 50 7.10 -3.81 -2.72
CA LYS A 50 8.40 -3.29 -3.12
C LYS A 50 9.43 -4.41 -3.23
N MET A 51 9.50 -5.26 -2.20
CA MET A 51 10.45 -6.37 -2.20
C MET A 51 10.20 -7.33 -3.35
N LEU A 52 8.93 -7.67 -3.60
CA LEU A 52 8.59 -8.58 -4.68
C LEU A 52 8.90 -7.96 -6.04
N SER A 53 8.71 -6.68 -6.19
CA SER A 53 9.07 -6.01 -7.45
C SER A 53 10.58 -6.01 -7.66
N ASP A 54 11.34 -6.12 -6.59
CA ASP A 54 12.80 -6.22 -6.65
C ASP A 54 13.28 -7.67 -6.65
N GLU A 55 12.37 -8.63 -6.90
CA GLU A 55 12.68 -10.05 -7.05
C GLU A 55 13.10 -10.74 -5.76
N ALA A 56 12.71 -10.20 -4.60
CA ALA A 56 12.97 -10.88 -3.34
C ALA A 56 12.16 -12.18 -3.27
N THR A 57 12.67 -13.13 -2.51
CA THR A 57 11.95 -14.39 -2.30
C THR A 57 10.84 -14.21 -1.28
N TYR A 58 9.89 -15.13 -1.27
CA TYR A 58 8.83 -15.11 -0.25
C TYR A 58 9.43 -15.24 1.14
N THR A 59 10.46 -16.04 1.31
CA THR A 59 11.12 -16.18 2.61
C THR A 59 11.65 -14.84 3.10
N ASP A 60 12.31 -14.09 2.21
CA ASP A 60 12.79 -12.76 2.57
C ASP A 60 11.67 -11.84 2.99
N VAL A 61 10.55 -11.88 2.26
CA VAL A 61 9.41 -11.02 2.55
C VAL A 61 8.79 -11.39 3.91
N ILE A 62 8.66 -12.69 4.18
CA ILE A 62 8.14 -13.15 5.47
C ILE A 62 9.02 -12.64 6.60
N GLU A 63 10.33 -12.77 6.46
CA GLU A 63 11.25 -12.34 7.50
C GLU A 63 11.16 -10.84 7.75
N LYS A 64 10.98 -10.06 6.69
CA LYS A 64 10.95 -8.61 6.82
C LYS A 64 9.62 -8.12 7.35
N THR A 65 8.51 -8.70 6.90
CA THR A 65 7.18 -8.14 7.17
C THR A 65 6.36 -8.93 8.17
N GLY A 66 6.64 -10.21 8.35
CA GLY A 66 5.81 -11.07 9.18
C GLY A 66 4.48 -11.45 8.56
N LEU A 67 4.25 -11.10 7.30
CA LEU A 67 3.01 -11.46 6.62
C LEU A 67 2.98 -12.95 6.33
N SER A 68 1.75 -13.51 6.27
CA SER A 68 1.59 -14.91 5.89
C SER A 68 1.86 -15.09 4.40
N THR A 69 2.17 -16.34 4.01
CA THR A 69 2.38 -16.64 2.60
C THR A 69 1.13 -16.34 1.78
N ALA A 70 -0.05 -16.58 2.36
CA ALA A 70 -1.31 -16.28 1.66
C ALA A 70 -1.41 -14.79 1.34
N THR A 71 -1.08 -13.95 2.31
CA THR A 71 -1.13 -12.51 2.10
C THR A 71 -0.07 -12.06 1.09
N ILE A 72 1.13 -12.63 1.17
CA ILE A 72 2.20 -12.29 0.23
C ILE A 72 1.80 -12.71 -1.19
N SER A 73 1.18 -13.88 -1.34
CA SER A 73 0.70 -14.33 -2.64
C SER A 73 -0.34 -13.37 -3.20
N ARG A 74 -1.24 -12.87 -2.34
CA ARG A 74 -2.24 -11.91 -2.77
C ARG A 74 -1.58 -10.60 -3.20
N VAL A 75 -0.61 -10.12 -2.43
CA VAL A 75 0.12 -8.90 -2.81
C VAL A 75 0.79 -9.09 -4.17
N ASN A 76 1.45 -10.24 -4.34
CA ASN A 76 2.13 -10.51 -5.61
C ASN A 76 1.16 -10.55 -6.78
N ARG A 77 0.00 -11.18 -6.59
CA ARG A 77 -0.99 -11.22 -7.65
C ARG A 77 -1.49 -9.82 -7.99
N CYS A 78 -1.76 -9.00 -6.98
CA CYS A 78 -2.20 -7.62 -7.24
C CYS A 78 -1.10 -6.79 -7.91
N LEU A 79 0.15 -7.03 -7.54
CA LEU A 79 1.27 -6.33 -8.15
C LEU A 79 1.39 -6.68 -9.64
N ARG A 80 1.18 -7.95 -9.99
CA ARG A 80 1.35 -8.43 -11.37
C ARG A 80 0.10 -8.21 -12.22
N TYR A 81 -1.09 -8.38 -11.64
CA TYR A 81 -2.34 -8.47 -12.41
C TYR A 81 -3.47 -7.64 -11.84
N GLY A 82 -3.18 -6.76 -10.88
CA GLY A 82 -4.21 -5.97 -10.23
C GLY A 82 -4.55 -4.71 -11.01
N SER A 83 -4.93 -3.68 -10.26
CA SER A 83 -5.39 -2.40 -10.83
C SER A 83 -4.24 -1.43 -11.09
N ASP A 84 -3.00 -1.90 -11.04
CA ASP A 84 -1.79 -1.11 -11.23
C ASP A 84 -1.52 -0.10 -10.12
N GLY A 85 -2.26 -0.18 -9.00
CA GLY A 85 -2.06 0.74 -7.89
C GLY A 85 -0.68 0.59 -7.25
N TYR A 86 -0.27 -0.66 -6.98
CA TYR A 86 1.07 -0.87 -6.44
C TYR A 86 2.15 -0.35 -7.40
N ARG A 87 1.98 -0.62 -8.68
CA ARG A 87 2.95 -0.19 -9.68
C ARG A 87 3.09 1.32 -9.71
N LEU A 88 1.95 2.01 -9.71
CA LEU A 88 1.95 3.46 -9.75
C LEU A 88 2.67 4.04 -8.54
N VAL A 89 2.33 3.55 -7.34
CA VAL A 89 2.93 4.07 -6.12
C VAL A 89 4.41 3.74 -6.06
N LEU A 90 4.78 2.51 -6.41
CA LEU A 90 6.19 2.12 -6.37
C LEU A 90 7.01 2.88 -7.39
N ASP A 91 6.47 3.09 -8.59
CA ASP A 91 7.18 3.89 -9.60
C ASP A 91 7.40 5.31 -9.12
N ASN A 92 6.37 5.91 -8.50
CA ASN A 92 6.50 7.26 -7.99
C ASN A 92 7.54 7.35 -6.86
N LEU A 93 7.53 6.38 -5.96
CA LEU A 93 8.49 6.36 -4.86
C LEU A 93 9.91 6.14 -5.37
N ASN A 94 10.07 5.23 -6.33
CA ASN A 94 11.39 4.98 -6.91
C ASN A 94 11.93 6.22 -7.62
N ALA A 95 11.07 6.91 -8.35
CA ALA A 95 11.48 8.13 -9.04
C ALA A 95 11.89 9.22 -8.06
N ALA A 96 11.30 9.23 -6.86
CA ALA A 96 11.64 10.19 -5.83
C ALA A 96 12.83 9.76 -4.97
N GLY A 97 13.39 8.56 -5.22
CA GLY A 97 14.51 8.06 -4.42
C GLY A 97 14.12 7.57 -3.05
N GLU A 98 12.83 7.25 -2.84
CA GLU A 98 12.34 6.79 -1.55
C GLU A 98 12.46 5.29 -1.43
N SER A 99 12.71 4.81 -0.22
CA SER A 99 12.73 3.38 0.07
C SER A 99 12.01 3.14 1.39
N PRO A 100 11.67 1.86 1.68
CA PRO A 100 10.93 1.55 2.91
C PRO A 100 11.69 1.85 4.18
N GLU A 101 13.01 2.00 4.10
CA GLU A 101 13.83 2.26 5.29
C GLU A 101 13.64 3.67 5.84
#